data_9c05499b1b3ee3669671288c6f1d375a
#
_entry.id   9c05499b1b3ee3669671288c6f1d375a
#
_cell.length_a   1.000
_cell.length_b   1.000
_cell.length_c   1.000
_cell.angle_alpha   90.00
_cell.angle_beta   90.00
_cell.angle_gamma   90.00
#
_symmetry.space_group_name_H-M   'P 1'
#
loop_
_entity.id
_entity.type
_entity.pdbx_description
1 polymer ?
#
loop_
_entity_poly.entity_id
_entity_poly.type
_entity_poly.pdbx_seq_one_letter_code
_entity_poly.pdbx_strand_id
1 'polypeptide(L)'
;MKSYLALFLLFTTQTTFAQKVSTEIIQSQGFSGESFFRGLLGMVVLISISFLLSNNRKAIKWKTVGIGLAFQLIIAIGVLKVPFIMRAFEYVGEGFIAILKFTQAGSQFLFGDMLNIESFGYIFAFQVLPTIIFFSALTSVLFYLGVIQKIVKGMGWLLSRVLQISGAESLSVAGNIFLGQTEAPLLIKPYLEKMNRSEILLVMMGGMATVAGAVLAAYIGFLGGDDAASQLFYAKHLLAASVMAAPGAIVISKILFPQTEEISTDISVSKEKIGSNILEAIANGTTEGLKLAINVGAMLLVFVAFIAMFNGILGGIANFDGIVIDTLNINWKFSSLNELIASNTTYDGLSLEFILGYTFAPLMWLIGVAKEDMALMGQLLGIKLAASEFIGYLSLIHISEPTRQEAISYAVFCL
;
A
#
# COMPACT_ATOMS: atom_id res chain seq x y z
N MET A 1 26.98 27.45 8.03
CA MET A 1 27.50 26.83 9.26
C MET A 1 26.38 26.36 10.22
N LYS A 2 25.34 27.18 10.52
CA LYS A 2 24.24 26.75 11.40
C LYS A 2 23.38 25.60 10.86
N SER A 3 23.19 25.50 9.54
CA SER A 3 22.41 24.39 8.91
C SER A 3 23.14 23.05 8.95
N TYR A 4 24.46 23.05 8.85
CA TYR A 4 25.25 21.81 8.95
C TYR A 4 25.36 21.29 10.37
N LEU A 5 25.30 22.20 11.37
CA LEU A 5 25.27 21.83 12.78
C LEU A 5 23.93 21.19 13.17
N ALA A 6 22.81 21.65 12.59
CA ALA A 6 21.49 21.05 12.77
C ALA A 6 21.40 19.66 12.12
N LEU A 7 22.00 19.49 10.94
CA LEU A 7 22.10 18.17 10.27
C LEU A 7 22.98 17.21 11.08
N PHE A 8 24.11 17.69 11.60
CA PHE A 8 25.04 16.92 12.42
C PHE A 8 24.41 16.52 13.76
N LEU A 9 23.65 17.44 14.40
CA LEU A 9 22.91 17.15 15.63
C LEU A 9 21.74 16.15 15.38
N LEU A 10 21.08 16.22 14.23
CA LEU A 10 20.09 15.21 13.83
C LEU A 10 20.74 13.83 13.62
N PHE A 11 21.94 13.77 13.06
CA PHE A 11 22.68 12.53 12.89
C PHE A 11 23.22 11.96 14.22
N THR A 12 23.70 12.80 15.13
CA THR A 12 24.25 12.35 16.42
C THR A 12 23.20 11.92 17.41
N THR A 13 21.96 12.44 17.32
CA THR A 13 20.85 11.95 18.15
C THR A 13 20.31 10.60 17.65
N GLN A 14 20.59 10.23 16.40
CA GLN A 14 20.15 8.94 15.87
C GLN A 14 21.09 7.77 16.23
N THR A 15 22.35 8.02 16.56
CA THR A 15 23.27 6.94 16.96
C THR A 15 22.88 6.25 18.28
N THR A 16 22.07 6.89 19.12
CA THR A 16 21.48 6.25 20.33
C THR A 16 20.31 5.33 20.01
N PHE A 17 19.79 5.33 18.79
CA PHE A 17 18.67 4.47 18.35
C PHE A 17 19.12 3.27 17.50
N ALA A 18 20.38 3.21 17.09
CA ALA A 18 20.95 2.08 16.36
C ALA A 18 21.23 0.90 17.33
N GLN A 19 20.19 0.28 17.85
CA GLN A 19 20.32 -0.94 18.59
C GLN A 19 20.42 -2.09 17.60
N LYS A 20 21.47 -2.91 17.75
CA LYS A 20 21.68 -4.12 16.95
C LYS A 20 20.41 -4.97 17.06
N VAL A 21 19.67 -5.10 15.97
CA VAL A 21 18.43 -5.89 15.96
C VAL A 21 18.82 -7.33 16.26
N SER A 22 18.32 -7.84 17.38
CA SER A 22 18.45 -9.26 17.71
C SER A 22 17.68 -10.07 16.66
N THR A 23 18.29 -11.11 16.15
CA THR A 23 17.68 -12.07 15.22
C THR A 23 16.61 -12.94 15.88
N GLU A 24 16.27 -12.69 17.13
CA GLU A 24 15.20 -13.40 17.83
C GLU A 24 13.83 -12.85 17.40
N ILE A 25 12.98 -13.78 17.01
CA ILE A 25 11.57 -13.53 16.68
C ILE A 25 10.89 -13.00 17.93
N ILE A 26 10.59 -11.69 17.92
CA ILE A 26 9.79 -11.09 18.98
C ILE A 26 8.34 -11.47 18.72
N GLN A 27 7.83 -12.43 19.49
CA GLN A 27 6.42 -12.79 19.45
C GLN A 27 5.57 -11.55 19.76
N SER A 28 4.44 -11.41 19.06
CA SER A 28 3.48 -10.34 19.32
C SER A 28 3.16 -10.31 20.82
N GLN A 29 3.50 -9.20 21.48
CA GLN A 29 3.25 -9.03 22.92
C GLN A 29 1.76 -8.83 23.25
N GLY A 30 0.88 -8.92 22.23
CA GLY A 30 -0.54 -8.71 22.39
C GLY A 30 -0.91 -7.24 22.62
N PHE A 31 -2.12 -7.02 23.13
CA PHE A 31 -2.61 -5.69 23.49
C PHE A 31 -1.91 -5.19 24.75
N SER A 32 -1.12 -4.13 24.64
CA SER A 32 -0.54 -3.42 25.78
C SER A 32 -1.07 -1.98 25.86
N GLY A 33 -1.13 -1.41 27.06
CA GLY A 33 -1.50 -0.01 27.24
C GLY A 33 -0.55 0.93 26.49
N GLU A 34 0.74 0.61 26.46
CA GLU A 34 1.74 1.39 25.75
C GLU A 34 1.48 1.43 24.24
N SER A 35 1.22 0.28 23.60
CA SER A 35 0.92 0.21 22.17
C SER A 35 -0.39 0.94 21.82
N PHE A 36 -1.39 0.92 22.71
CA PHE A 36 -2.61 1.69 22.52
C PHE A 36 -2.35 3.20 22.54
N PHE A 37 -1.62 3.71 23.54
CA PHE A 37 -1.29 5.13 23.61
C PHE A 37 -0.39 5.59 22.45
N ARG A 38 0.52 4.77 21.99
CA ARG A 38 1.37 5.05 20.83
C ARG A 38 0.53 5.11 19.54
N GLY A 39 -0.38 4.18 19.33
CA GLY A 39 -1.31 4.24 18.19
C GLY A 39 -2.22 5.47 18.22
N LEU A 40 -2.72 5.85 19.42
CA LEU A 40 -3.49 7.08 19.57
C LEU A 40 -2.65 8.33 19.25
N LEU A 41 -1.40 8.37 19.74
CA LEU A 41 -0.45 9.42 19.41
C LEU A 41 -0.24 9.53 17.89
N GLY A 42 -0.04 8.40 17.22
CA GLY A 42 0.11 8.33 15.77
C GLY A 42 -1.07 8.93 15.02
N MET A 43 -2.30 8.55 15.39
CA MET A 43 -3.49 9.15 14.81
C MET A 43 -3.53 10.67 15.00
N VAL A 44 -3.22 11.15 16.21
CA VAL A 44 -3.19 12.61 16.51
C VAL A 44 -2.12 13.31 15.66
N VAL A 45 -0.93 12.70 15.49
CA VAL A 45 0.15 13.26 14.67
C VAL A 45 -0.26 13.36 13.20
N LEU A 46 -0.82 12.30 12.61
CA LEU A 46 -1.27 12.30 11.21
C LEU A 46 -2.39 13.33 10.97
N ILE A 47 -3.35 13.42 11.89
CA ILE A 47 -4.41 14.45 11.84
C ILE A 47 -3.80 15.85 11.96
N SER A 48 -2.83 16.04 12.83
CA SER A 48 -2.16 17.32 13.03
C SER A 48 -1.38 17.76 11.79
N ILE A 49 -0.66 16.82 11.13
CA ILE A 49 0.02 17.09 9.86
C ILE A 49 -1.01 17.50 8.80
N SER A 50 -2.09 16.75 8.66
CA SER A 50 -3.17 17.07 7.73
C SER A 50 -3.81 18.41 8.02
N PHE A 51 -4.02 18.74 9.29
CA PHE A 51 -4.54 20.04 9.74
C PHE A 51 -3.59 21.20 9.40
N LEU A 52 -2.27 21.01 9.58
CA LEU A 52 -1.26 21.99 9.21
C LEU A 52 -1.26 22.29 7.71
N LEU A 53 -1.47 21.25 6.89
CA LEU A 53 -1.52 21.33 5.42
C LEU A 53 -2.91 21.74 4.89
N SER A 54 -3.91 21.92 5.76
CA SER A 54 -5.27 22.24 5.36
C SER A 54 -5.37 23.60 4.67
N ASN A 55 -6.09 23.63 3.56
CA ASN A 55 -6.38 24.85 2.80
C ASN A 55 -7.30 25.83 3.58
N ASN A 56 -8.23 25.34 4.39
CA ASN A 56 -9.13 26.16 5.19
C ASN A 56 -9.45 25.49 6.54
N ARG A 57 -8.59 25.72 7.52
CA ARG A 57 -8.67 25.10 8.86
C ARG A 57 -9.98 25.40 9.62
N LYS A 58 -10.60 26.57 9.35
CA LYS A 58 -11.84 26.97 10.04
C LYS A 58 -13.08 26.27 9.52
N ALA A 59 -13.04 25.78 8.28
CA ALA A 59 -14.16 25.10 7.64
C ALA A 59 -14.17 23.58 7.88
N ILE A 60 -13.21 23.03 8.62
CA ILE A 60 -13.13 21.60 8.89
C ILE A 60 -14.35 21.17 9.72
N LYS A 61 -15.11 20.21 9.18
CA LYS A 61 -16.25 19.59 9.85
C LYS A 61 -15.77 18.45 10.75
N TRP A 62 -15.36 18.79 11.98
CA TRP A 62 -14.81 17.81 12.93
C TRP A 62 -15.74 16.63 13.22
N LYS A 63 -17.06 16.82 13.07
CA LYS A 63 -18.04 15.73 13.17
C LYS A 63 -17.78 14.66 12.11
N THR A 64 -17.55 15.01 10.85
CA THR A 64 -17.24 14.07 9.76
C THR A 64 -15.90 13.37 10.02
N VAL A 65 -14.89 14.10 10.49
CA VAL A 65 -13.58 13.54 10.87
C VAL A 65 -13.74 12.52 12.00
N GLY A 66 -14.45 12.86 13.08
CA GLY A 66 -14.67 11.94 14.21
C GLY A 66 -15.46 10.69 13.83
N ILE A 67 -16.51 10.85 13.03
CA ILE A 67 -17.30 9.70 12.55
C ILE A 67 -16.45 8.81 11.63
N GLY A 68 -15.64 9.41 10.74
CA GLY A 68 -14.77 8.66 9.85
C GLY A 68 -13.71 7.84 10.60
N LEU A 69 -13.06 8.43 11.59
CA LEU A 69 -12.10 7.72 12.46
C LEU A 69 -12.78 6.61 13.28
N ALA A 70 -13.95 6.90 13.87
CA ALA A 70 -14.71 5.89 14.61
C ALA A 70 -15.11 4.72 13.69
N PHE A 71 -15.55 5.01 12.46
CA PHE A 71 -15.91 4.01 11.49
C PHE A 71 -14.71 3.15 11.07
N GLN A 72 -13.54 3.77 10.86
CA GLN A 72 -12.29 3.08 10.57
C GLN A 72 -11.89 2.13 11.72
N LEU A 73 -11.96 2.61 12.97
CA LEU A 73 -11.67 1.79 14.15
C LEU A 73 -12.67 0.63 14.33
N ILE A 74 -13.97 0.87 14.08
CA ILE A 74 -14.99 -0.19 14.14
C ILE A 74 -14.69 -1.28 13.11
N ILE A 75 -14.32 -0.91 11.88
CA ILE A 75 -13.94 -1.89 10.85
C ILE A 75 -12.69 -2.65 11.31
N ALA A 76 -11.66 -1.96 11.77
CA ALA A 76 -10.42 -2.59 12.25
C ALA A 76 -10.68 -3.60 13.36
N ILE A 77 -11.40 -3.20 14.41
CA ILE A 77 -11.75 -4.09 15.52
C ILE A 77 -12.66 -5.23 15.02
N GLY A 78 -13.59 -4.92 14.14
CA GLY A 78 -14.49 -5.89 13.53
C GLY A 78 -13.74 -7.01 12.81
N VAL A 79 -12.83 -6.65 11.93
CA VAL A 79 -12.04 -7.62 11.15
C VAL A 79 -11.07 -8.42 12.03
N LEU A 80 -10.48 -7.78 13.04
CA LEU A 80 -9.44 -8.42 13.87
C LEU A 80 -10.01 -9.24 15.04
N LYS A 81 -11.20 -8.90 15.57
CA LYS A 81 -11.70 -9.45 16.83
C LYS A 81 -13.11 -10.04 16.76
N VAL A 82 -13.92 -9.68 15.77
CA VAL A 82 -15.33 -10.14 15.68
C VAL A 82 -15.43 -11.33 14.73
N PRO A 83 -15.70 -12.57 15.23
CA PRO A 83 -15.67 -13.78 14.41
C PRO A 83 -16.59 -13.75 13.19
N PHE A 84 -17.76 -13.14 13.32
CA PHE A 84 -18.71 -13.01 12.20
C PHE A 84 -18.16 -12.14 11.07
N ILE A 85 -17.54 -10.99 11.41
CA ILE A 85 -16.95 -10.08 10.43
C ILE A 85 -15.70 -10.72 9.81
N MET A 86 -14.88 -11.35 10.63
CA MET A 86 -13.69 -12.09 10.18
C MET A 86 -14.07 -13.15 9.14
N ARG A 87 -15.09 -13.97 9.41
CA ARG A 87 -15.61 -14.97 8.45
C ARG A 87 -16.12 -14.34 7.15
N ALA A 88 -16.78 -13.18 7.21
CA ALA A 88 -17.21 -12.50 6.00
C ALA A 88 -16.03 -12.10 5.11
N PHE A 89 -14.94 -11.61 5.70
CA PHE A 89 -13.71 -11.32 4.96
C PHE A 89 -13.01 -12.59 4.45
N GLU A 90 -13.05 -13.68 5.21
CA GLU A 90 -12.54 -14.99 4.79
C GLU A 90 -13.31 -15.52 3.57
N TYR A 91 -14.64 -15.47 3.54
CA TYR A 91 -15.43 -15.86 2.36
C TYR A 91 -15.11 -15.04 1.12
N VAL A 92 -14.90 -13.73 1.27
CA VAL A 92 -14.46 -12.89 0.14
C VAL A 92 -13.04 -13.28 -0.29
N GLY A 93 -12.15 -13.54 0.66
CA GLY A 93 -10.79 -14.03 0.40
C GLY A 93 -10.76 -15.36 -0.33
N GLU A 94 -11.59 -16.33 0.09
CA GLU A 94 -11.77 -17.61 -0.62
C GLU A 94 -12.24 -17.41 -2.08
N GLY A 95 -13.08 -16.40 -2.32
CA GLY A 95 -13.47 -16.00 -3.68
C GLY A 95 -12.27 -15.54 -4.51
N PHE A 96 -11.36 -14.74 -3.95
CA PHE A 96 -10.12 -14.35 -4.63
C PHE A 96 -9.21 -15.55 -4.90
N ILE A 97 -9.07 -16.48 -3.94
CA ILE A 97 -8.28 -17.70 -4.12
C ILE A 97 -8.88 -18.58 -5.24
N ALA A 98 -10.20 -18.69 -5.31
CA ALA A 98 -10.86 -19.41 -6.40
C ALA A 98 -10.56 -18.78 -7.76
N ILE A 99 -10.54 -17.44 -7.86
CA ILE A 99 -10.17 -16.69 -9.06
C ILE A 99 -8.72 -16.98 -9.44
N LEU A 100 -7.80 -17.02 -8.47
CA LEU A 100 -6.39 -17.38 -8.70
C LEU A 100 -6.26 -18.78 -9.30
N LYS A 101 -7.00 -19.77 -8.79
CA LYS A 101 -7.00 -21.14 -9.33
C LYS A 101 -7.51 -21.19 -10.77
N PHE A 102 -8.54 -20.41 -11.12
CA PHE A 102 -9.00 -20.33 -12.52
C PHE A 102 -7.96 -19.67 -13.41
N THR A 103 -7.27 -18.64 -12.93
CA THR A 103 -6.17 -18.02 -13.67
C THR A 103 -5.04 -19.00 -13.91
N GLN A 104 -4.70 -19.81 -12.89
CA GLN A 104 -3.65 -20.82 -13.01
C GLN A 104 -3.96 -21.84 -14.11
N ALA A 105 -5.22 -22.25 -14.28
CA ALA A 105 -5.61 -23.14 -15.36
C ALA A 105 -5.36 -22.52 -16.75
N GLY A 106 -5.66 -21.22 -16.93
CA GLY A 106 -5.35 -20.48 -18.15
C GLY A 106 -3.85 -20.31 -18.39
N SER A 107 -3.11 -19.99 -17.33
CA SER A 107 -1.65 -19.87 -17.38
C SER A 107 -0.97 -21.20 -17.74
N GLN A 108 -1.44 -22.29 -17.14
CA GLN A 108 -0.94 -23.65 -17.44
C GLN A 108 -1.15 -24.02 -18.89
N PHE A 109 -2.29 -23.64 -19.46
CA PHE A 109 -2.55 -23.87 -20.89
C PHE A 109 -1.58 -23.10 -21.80
N LEU A 110 -1.24 -21.84 -21.44
CA LEU A 110 -0.38 -20.98 -22.26
C LEU A 110 1.11 -21.27 -22.08
N PHE A 111 1.55 -21.51 -20.84
CA PHE A 111 2.98 -21.55 -20.47
C PHE A 111 3.46 -22.96 -20.10
N GLY A 112 2.54 -23.91 -19.92
CA GLY A 112 2.89 -25.30 -19.62
C GLY A 112 3.78 -25.43 -18.38
N ASP A 113 4.84 -26.22 -18.51
CA ASP A 113 5.76 -26.53 -17.39
C ASP A 113 6.61 -25.36 -16.91
N MET A 114 6.60 -24.22 -17.62
CA MET A 114 7.26 -22.99 -17.13
C MET A 114 6.66 -22.45 -15.84
N LEU A 115 5.47 -22.92 -15.44
CA LEU A 115 4.86 -22.60 -14.16
C LEU A 115 5.36 -23.46 -13.00
N ASN A 116 6.11 -24.51 -13.29
CA ASN A 116 6.64 -25.40 -12.26
C ASN A 116 7.78 -24.72 -11.50
N ILE A 117 7.50 -24.32 -10.25
CA ILE A 117 8.43 -23.61 -9.38
C ILE A 117 9.64 -24.48 -9.01
N GLU A 118 9.47 -25.79 -8.89
CA GLU A 118 10.57 -26.71 -8.58
C GLU A 118 11.61 -26.77 -9.70
N SER A 119 11.17 -26.65 -10.97
CA SER A 119 12.04 -26.77 -12.14
C SER A 119 12.62 -25.42 -12.58
N PHE A 120 11.84 -24.35 -12.56
CA PHE A 120 12.20 -23.03 -13.13
C PHE A 120 12.29 -21.91 -12.11
N GLY A 121 11.96 -22.17 -10.84
CA GLY A 121 11.83 -21.13 -9.82
C GLY A 121 10.56 -20.28 -10.01
N TYR A 122 10.40 -19.29 -9.15
CA TYR A 122 9.25 -18.38 -9.20
C TYR A 122 9.47 -17.32 -10.28
N ILE A 123 8.75 -17.40 -11.39
CA ILE A 123 8.82 -16.43 -12.49
C ILE A 123 7.61 -15.50 -12.41
N PHE A 124 7.83 -14.26 -11.92
CA PHE A 124 6.78 -13.26 -11.73
C PHE A 124 5.90 -13.04 -12.95
N ALA A 125 6.50 -13.00 -14.15
CA ALA A 125 5.79 -12.77 -15.40
C ALA A 125 4.74 -13.84 -15.72
N PHE A 126 4.98 -15.08 -15.33
CA PHE A 126 4.08 -16.21 -15.61
C PHE A 126 3.14 -16.52 -14.45
N GLN A 127 3.56 -16.22 -13.22
CA GLN A 127 2.78 -16.51 -12.01
C GLN A 127 1.79 -15.37 -11.67
N VAL A 128 2.20 -14.09 -11.85
CA VAL A 128 1.44 -12.94 -11.35
C VAL A 128 0.72 -12.17 -12.47
N LEU A 129 1.40 -11.86 -13.57
CA LEU A 129 0.82 -11.01 -14.62
C LEU A 129 -0.47 -11.58 -15.25
N PRO A 130 -0.62 -12.89 -15.47
CA PRO A 130 -1.88 -13.46 -15.98
C PRO A 130 -3.07 -13.23 -15.05
N THR A 131 -2.84 -13.16 -13.74
CA THR A 131 -3.89 -12.86 -12.75
C THR A 131 -4.48 -11.48 -12.97
N ILE A 132 -3.65 -10.49 -13.28
CA ILE A 132 -4.09 -9.12 -13.58
C ILE A 132 -4.98 -9.12 -14.83
N ILE A 133 -4.60 -9.88 -15.86
CA ILE A 133 -5.35 -9.95 -17.13
C ILE A 133 -6.71 -10.61 -16.89
N PHE A 134 -6.73 -11.77 -16.25
CA PHE A 134 -7.98 -12.49 -16.01
C PHE A 134 -8.93 -11.73 -15.09
N PHE A 135 -8.40 -11.14 -14.01
CA PHE A 135 -9.21 -10.38 -13.06
C PHE A 135 -9.82 -9.13 -13.72
N SER A 136 -9.08 -8.44 -14.59
CA SER A 136 -9.59 -7.30 -15.36
C SER A 136 -10.72 -7.73 -16.31
N ALA A 137 -10.57 -8.85 -17.01
CA ALA A 137 -11.62 -9.40 -17.85
C ALA A 137 -12.87 -9.78 -17.03
N LEU A 138 -12.69 -10.45 -15.89
CA LEU A 138 -13.78 -10.81 -14.98
C LEU A 138 -14.50 -9.56 -14.46
N THR A 139 -13.75 -8.55 -14.03
CA THR A 139 -14.32 -7.26 -13.56
C THR A 139 -15.13 -6.59 -14.65
N SER A 140 -14.67 -6.58 -15.89
CA SER A 140 -15.42 -6.05 -17.03
C SER A 140 -16.73 -6.79 -17.29
N VAL A 141 -16.75 -8.10 -17.15
CA VAL A 141 -17.99 -8.90 -17.24
C VAL A 141 -18.95 -8.56 -16.10
N LEU A 142 -18.47 -8.49 -14.87
CA LEU A 142 -19.29 -8.13 -13.71
C LEU A 142 -19.83 -6.70 -13.81
N PHE A 143 -19.06 -5.79 -14.42
CA PHE A 143 -19.49 -4.44 -14.72
C PHE A 143 -20.57 -4.44 -15.81
N TYR A 144 -20.40 -5.19 -16.90
CA TYR A 144 -21.41 -5.35 -17.95
C TYR A 144 -22.73 -5.90 -17.41
N LEU A 145 -22.68 -6.88 -16.51
CA LEU A 145 -23.85 -7.48 -15.86
C LEU A 145 -24.50 -6.56 -14.80
N GLY A 146 -23.88 -5.45 -14.45
CA GLY A 146 -24.38 -4.51 -13.46
C GLY A 146 -24.23 -4.99 -12.01
N VAL A 147 -23.45 -6.03 -11.75
CA VAL A 147 -23.23 -6.57 -10.40
C VAL A 147 -22.43 -5.57 -9.57
N ILE A 148 -21.32 -5.05 -10.11
CA ILE A 148 -20.45 -4.09 -9.44
C ILE A 148 -21.22 -2.81 -9.11
N GLN A 149 -22.03 -2.31 -10.04
CA GLN A 149 -22.83 -1.11 -9.82
C GLN A 149 -23.80 -1.25 -8.65
N LYS A 150 -24.41 -2.43 -8.47
CA LYS A 150 -25.32 -2.69 -7.34
C LYS A 150 -24.57 -2.71 -6.01
N ILE A 151 -23.42 -3.38 -5.96
CA ILE A 151 -22.58 -3.47 -4.77
C ILE A 151 -22.09 -2.08 -4.38
N VAL A 152 -21.47 -1.37 -5.32
CA VAL A 152 -20.92 -0.02 -5.11
C VAL A 152 -22.02 0.97 -4.70
N LYS A 153 -23.22 0.87 -5.30
CA LYS A 153 -24.38 1.71 -4.92
C LYS A 153 -24.79 1.47 -3.48
N GLY A 154 -24.86 0.20 -3.05
CA GLY A 154 -25.20 -0.16 -1.66
C GLY A 154 -24.17 0.38 -0.66
N MET A 155 -22.88 0.18 -0.93
CA MET A 155 -21.81 0.69 -0.09
C MET A 155 -21.72 2.20 -0.11
N GLY A 156 -21.86 2.84 -1.27
CA GLY A 156 -21.88 4.28 -1.43
C GLY A 156 -23.03 4.91 -0.64
N TRP A 157 -24.23 4.30 -0.67
CA TRP A 157 -25.35 4.74 0.16
C TRP A 157 -25.01 4.71 1.66
N LEU A 158 -24.37 3.63 2.13
CA LEU A 158 -23.95 3.52 3.52
C LEU A 158 -22.94 4.61 3.89
N LEU A 159 -21.90 4.78 3.08
CA LEU A 159 -20.84 5.78 3.31
C LEU A 159 -21.40 7.20 3.28
N SER A 160 -22.25 7.54 2.30
CA SER A 160 -22.87 8.85 2.19
C SER A 160 -23.72 9.17 3.44
N ARG A 161 -24.48 8.21 3.91
CA ARG A 161 -25.36 8.40 5.07
C ARG A 161 -24.59 8.51 6.41
N VAL A 162 -23.54 7.70 6.58
CA VAL A 162 -22.75 7.68 7.82
C VAL A 162 -21.80 8.87 7.88
N LEU A 163 -21.09 9.17 6.78
CA LEU A 163 -20.03 10.17 6.74
C LEU A 163 -20.48 11.54 6.25
N GLN A 164 -21.73 11.66 5.79
CA GLN A 164 -22.33 12.91 5.29
C GLN A 164 -21.50 13.53 4.14
N ILE A 165 -21.08 12.70 3.21
CA ILE A 165 -20.39 13.07 1.96
C ILE A 165 -21.35 13.00 0.77
N SER A 166 -20.95 13.57 -0.38
CA SER A 166 -21.79 13.57 -1.59
C SER A 166 -22.00 12.16 -2.15
N GLY A 167 -23.04 12.01 -2.95
CA GLY A 167 -23.31 10.75 -3.64
C GLY A 167 -22.17 10.33 -4.56
N ALA A 168 -21.61 11.27 -5.33
CA ALA A 168 -20.47 11.04 -6.21
C ALA A 168 -19.22 10.60 -5.44
N GLU A 169 -18.88 11.28 -4.35
CA GLU A 169 -17.77 10.91 -3.47
C GLU A 169 -17.93 9.50 -2.91
N SER A 170 -19.10 9.20 -2.39
CA SER A 170 -19.39 7.91 -1.77
C SER A 170 -19.32 6.75 -2.77
N LEU A 171 -19.81 6.97 -4.01
CA LEU A 171 -19.69 5.99 -5.09
C LEU A 171 -18.26 5.78 -5.53
N SER A 172 -17.47 6.85 -5.66
CA SER A 172 -16.06 6.74 -6.01
C SER A 172 -15.26 5.98 -4.96
N VAL A 173 -15.40 6.35 -3.70
CA VAL A 173 -14.68 5.68 -2.59
C VAL A 173 -15.11 4.21 -2.46
N ALA A 174 -16.41 3.92 -2.54
CA ALA A 174 -16.91 2.55 -2.52
C ALA A 174 -16.42 1.74 -3.74
N GLY A 175 -16.37 2.38 -4.91
CA GLY A 175 -15.84 1.77 -6.14
C GLY A 175 -14.37 1.40 -6.00
N ASN A 176 -13.57 2.28 -5.45
CA ASN A 176 -12.12 2.09 -5.28
C ASN A 176 -11.75 0.91 -4.36
N ILE A 177 -12.65 0.43 -3.51
CA ILE A 177 -12.40 -0.77 -2.68
C ILE A 177 -12.22 -2.03 -3.56
N PHE A 178 -12.89 -2.10 -4.71
CA PHE A 178 -12.89 -3.27 -5.59
C PHE A 178 -12.29 -2.99 -6.97
N LEU A 179 -12.44 -1.74 -7.43
CA LEU A 179 -12.00 -1.29 -8.76
C LEU A 179 -10.70 -0.51 -8.64
N GLY A 180 -10.00 -0.40 -9.74
CA GLY A 180 -8.82 0.46 -9.83
C GLY A 180 -9.18 1.94 -9.88
N GLN A 181 -8.20 2.78 -9.63
CA GLN A 181 -8.29 4.24 -9.72
C GLN A 181 -8.69 4.74 -11.14
N THR A 182 -8.56 3.92 -12.16
CA THR A 182 -8.96 4.20 -13.55
C THR A 182 -10.42 3.84 -13.82
N GLU A 183 -10.94 2.85 -13.13
CA GLU A 183 -12.28 2.29 -13.34
C GLU A 183 -13.33 2.93 -12.43
N ALA A 184 -12.99 3.21 -11.17
CA ALA A 184 -13.92 3.81 -10.23
C ALA A 184 -14.46 5.19 -10.67
N PRO A 185 -13.66 6.08 -11.30
CA PRO A 185 -14.19 7.33 -11.85
C PRO A 185 -15.23 7.16 -12.96
N LEU A 186 -15.25 6.02 -13.67
CA LEU A 186 -16.28 5.76 -14.68
C LEU A 186 -17.69 5.62 -14.05
N LEU A 187 -17.76 5.16 -12.79
CA LEU A 187 -19.02 5.05 -12.05
C LEU A 187 -19.65 6.43 -11.80
N ILE A 188 -18.82 7.45 -11.64
CA ILE A 188 -19.21 8.82 -11.29
C ILE A 188 -19.09 9.80 -12.46
N LYS A 189 -18.83 9.31 -13.67
CA LYS A 189 -18.65 10.13 -14.89
C LYS A 189 -19.72 11.22 -15.06
N PRO A 190 -21.04 10.96 -14.80
CA PRO A 190 -22.07 11.97 -14.94
C PRO A 190 -21.94 13.16 -13.97
N TYR A 191 -21.14 12.99 -12.89
CA TYR A 191 -20.96 14.01 -11.85
C TYR A 191 -19.68 14.84 -12.01
N LEU A 192 -18.67 14.32 -12.74
CA LEU A 192 -17.31 14.89 -12.77
C LEU A 192 -17.28 16.38 -13.13
N GLU A 193 -18.11 16.81 -14.07
CA GLU A 193 -18.17 18.22 -14.51
C GLU A 193 -18.75 19.17 -13.46
N LYS A 194 -19.52 18.63 -12.50
CA LYS A 194 -20.22 19.38 -11.45
C LYS A 194 -19.55 19.29 -10.09
N MET A 195 -18.50 18.48 -9.97
CA MET A 195 -17.78 18.25 -8.72
C MET A 195 -16.91 19.44 -8.34
N ASN A 196 -16.96 19.81 -7.08
CA ASN A 196 -16.09 20.84 -6.52
C ASN A 196 -14.70 20.27 -6.17
N ARG A 197 -13.76 21.15 -5.81
CA ARG A 197 -12.38 20.77 -5.52
C ARG A 197 -12.25 19.79 -4.35
N SER A 198 -13.09 19.90 -3.32
CA SER A 198 -13.09 18.98 -2.17
C SER A 198 -13.52 17.58 -2.60
N GLU A 199 -14.52 17.47 -3.46
CA GLU A 199 -15.03 16.21 -3.99
C GLU A 199 -13.99 15.54 -4.92
N ILE A 200 -13.39 16.31 -5.83
CA ILE A 200 -12.34 15.81 -6.75
C ILE A 200 -11.13 15.32 -5.94
N LEU A 201 -10.68 16.05 -4.91
CA LEU A 201 -9.57 15.60 -4.07
C LEU A 201 -9.89 14.25 -3.42
N LEU A 202 -11.10 14.06 -2.93
CA LEU A 202 -11.48 12.78 -2.33
C LEU A 202 -11.48 11.63 -3.35
N VAL A 203 -11.94 11.88 -4.58
CA VAL A 203 -11.86 10.88 -5.67
C VAL A 203 -10.41 10.46 -5.93
N MET A 204 -9.50 11.44 -6.02
CA MET A 204 -8.07 11.18 -6.21
C MET A 204 -7.46 10.42 -5.03
N MET A 205 -7.71 10.87 -3.81
CA MET A 205 -7.19 10.23 -2.60
C MET A 205 -7.74 8.82 -2.40
N GLY A 206 -9.02 8.61 -2.68
CA GLY A 206 -9.63 7.28 -2.62
C GLY A 206 -8.94 6.30 -3.55
N GLY A 207 -8.64 6.72 -4.79
CA GLY A 207 -7.91 5.90 -5.75
C GLY A 207 -6.47 5.57 -5.35
N MET A 208 -5.79 6.51 -4.67
CA MET A 208 -4.41 6.31 -4.20
C MET A 208 -4.32 5.50 -2.90
N ALA A 209 -5.36 5.54 -2.06
CA ALA A 209 -5.35 4.90 -0.75
C ALA A 209 -5.79 3.44 -0.78
N THR A 210 -6.46 2.99 -1.83
CA THR A 210 -7.01 1.64 -1.97
C THR A 210 -6.27 0.85 -3.03
N VAL A 211 -6.34 -0.48 -2.93
CA VAL A 211 -5.71 -1.39 -3.90
C VAL A 211 -6.75 -1.88 -4.89
N ALA A 212 -6.46 -1.75 -6.19
CA ALA A 212 -7.33 -2.27 -7.24
C ALA A 212 -7.49 -3.80 -7.13
N GLY A 213 -8.70 -4.33 -7.37
CA GLY A 213 -8.99 -5.75 -7.19
C GLY A 213 -8.07 -6.69 -8.00
N ALA A 214 -7.71 -6.31 -9.22
CA ALA A 214 -6.76 -7.08 -10.04
C ALA A 214 -5.37 -7.13 -9.41
N VAL A 215 -4.92 -5.99 -8.86
CA VAL A 215 -3.63 -5.89 -8.17
C VAL A 215 -3.68 -6.58 -6.82
N LEU A 216 -4.80 -6.50 -6.10
CA LEU A 216 -5.05 -7.23 -4.86
C LEU A 216 -4.93 -8.75 -5.06
N ALA A 217 -5.56 -9.28 -6.13
CA ALA A 217 -5.45 -10.69 -6.48
C ALA A 217 -3.99 -11.10 -6.78
N ALA A 218 -3.25 -10.24 -7.49
CA ALA A 218 -1.84 -10.43 -7.76
C ALA A 218 -1.01 -10.45 -6.46
N TYR A 219 -1.28 -9.56 -5.51
CA TYR A 219 -0.59 -9.57 -4.21
C TYR A 219 -0.90 -10.82 -3.39
N ILE A 220 -2.15 -11.28 -3.38
CA ILE A 220 -2.51 -12.52 -2.67
C ILE A 220 -1.72 -13.71 -3.23
N GLY A 221 -1.65 -13.83 -4.57
CA GLY A 221 -0.88 -14.88 -5.20
C GLY A 221 0.63 -14.76 -4.95
N PHE A 222 1.16 -13.54 -5.01
CA PHE A 222 2.58 -13.27 -4.83
C PHE A 222 3.06 -13.49 -3.39
N LEU A 223 2.32 -12.96 -2.40
CA LEU A 223 2.69 -13.06 -0.98
C LEU A 223 2.34 -14.42 -0.37
N GLY A 224 1.25 -15.02 -0.82
CA GLY A 224 0.78 -16.30 -0.30
C GLY A 224 1.44 -17.52 -0.96
N GLY A 225 2.12 -17.34 -2.10
CA GLY A 225 2.72 -18.44 -2.87
C GLY A 225 1.69 -19.52 -3.21
N ASP A 226 2.08 -20.79 -3.10
CA ASP A 226 1.21 -21.94 -3.39
C ASP A 226 0.43 -22.44 -2.16
N ASP A 227 0.66 -21.86 -0.98
CA ASP A 227 -0.03 -22.27 0.24
C ASP A 227 -1.38 -21.56 0.40
N ALA A 228 -2.46 -22.33 0.40
CA ALA A 228 -3.83 -21.80 0.50
C ALA A 228 -4.09 -21.09 1.84
N ALA A 229 -3.45 -21.51 2.94
CA ALA A 229 -3.62 -20.86 4.23
C ALA A 229 -2.96 -19.48 4.25
N SER A 230 -1.74 -19.37 3.70
CA SER A 230 -1.04 -18.10 3.51
C SER A 230 -1.80 -17.17 2.56
N GLN A 231 -2.30 -17.69 1.44
CA GLN A 231 -3.14 -16.90 0.52
C GLN A 231 -4.38 -16.34 1.22
N LEU A 232 -5.06 -17.15 2.05
CA LEU A 232 -6.24 -16.69 2.79
C LEU A 232 -5.88 -15.63 3.85
N PHE A 233 -4.75 -15.82 4.52
CA PHE A 233 -4.22 -14.84 5.46
C PHE A 233 -3.99 -13.48 4.79
N TYR A 234 -3.24 -13.45 3.70
CA TYR A 234 -2.99 -12.20 2.96
C TYR A 234 -4.25 -11.61 2.34
N ALA A 235 -5.13 -12.44 1.78
CA ALA A 235 -6.41 -11.98 1.23
C ALA A 235 -7.24 -11.23 2.27
N LYS A 236 -7.40 -11.80 3.46
CA LYS A 236 -8.14 -11.18 4.56
C LYS A 236 -7.54 -9.83 4.97
N HIS A 237 -6.22 -9.76 5.11
CA HIS A 237 -5.54 -8.55 5.58
C HIS A 237 -5.54 -7.45 4.51
N LEU A 238 -5.25 -7.79 3.26
CA LEU A 238 -5.28 -6.85 2.13
C LEU A 238 -6.68 -6.26 1.89
N LEU A 239 -7.71 -7.12 1.95
CA LEU A 239 -9.11 -6.67 1.85
C LEU A 239 -9.48 -5.76 3.02
N ALA A 240 -9.09 -6.13 4.24
CA ALA A 240 -9.34 -5.31 5.42
C ALA A 240 -8.68 -3.93 5.29
N ALA A 241 -7.43 -3.89 4.85
CA ALA A 241 -6.70 -2.65 4.61
C ALA A 241 -7.39 -1.77 3.57
N SER A 242 -7.80 -2.34 2.42
CA SER A 242 -8.50 -1.59 1.38
C SER A 242 -9.84 -1.02 1.86
N VAL A 243 -10.60 -1.78 2.65
CA VAL A 243 -11.86 -1.30 3.24
C VAL A 243 -11.64 -0.23 4.30
N MET A 244 -10.59 -0.37 5.14
CA MET A 244 -10.24 0.63 6.16
C MET A 244 -9.65 1.92 5.54
N ALA A 245 -8.97 1.82 4.41
CA ALA A 245 -8.42 2.97 3.70
C ALA A 245 -9.52 3.94 3.22
N ALA A 246 -10.69 3.42 2.87
CA ALA A 246 -11.81 4.22 2.38
C ALA A 246 -12.25 5.34 3.37
N PRO A 247 -12.64 5.07 4.63
CA PRO A 247 -12.94 6.12 5.59
C PRO A 247 -11.71 6.97 5.96
N GLY A 248 -10.50 6.41 5.96
CA GLY A 248 -9.26 7.15 6.16
C GLY A 248 -9.04 8.22 5.10
N ALA A 249 -9.19 7.87 3.83
CA ALA A 249 -9.11 8.81 2.71
C ALA A 249 -10.14 9.94 2.82
N ILE A 250 -11.37 9.63 3.25
CA ILE A 250 -12.41 10.64 3.51
C ILE A 250 -11.96 11.60 4.60
N VAL A 251 -11.48 11.10 5.73
CA VAL A 251 -11.03 11.91 6.86
C VAL A 251 -9.94 12.88 6.43
N ILE A 252 -8.87 12.37 5.83
CA ILE A 252 -7.71 13.19 5.42
C ILE A 252 -8.11 14.19 4.33
N SER A 253 -8.86 13.76 3.31
CA SER A 253 -9.35 14.65 2.25
C SER A 253 -10.17 15.80 2.81
N LYS A 254 -11.11 15.53 3.74
CA LYS A 254 -11.98 16.56 4.34
C LYS A 254 -11.26 17.46 5.35
N ILE A 255 -10.08 17.08 5.83
CA ILE A 255 -9.20 17.96 6.59
C ILE A 255 -8.39 18.83 5.62
N LEU A 256 -7.78 18.25 4.58
CA LEU A 256 -6.94 18.99 3.62
C LEU A 256 -7.76 20.00 2.82
N PHE A 257 -8.91 19.61 2.30
CA PHE A 257 -9.83 20.44 1.52
C PHE A 257 -11.26 20.30 2.07
N PRO A 258 -11.61 21.08 3.10
CA PRO A 258 -12.93 21.03 3.71
C PRO A 258 -14.05 21.36 2.74
N GLN A 259 -15.17 20.66 2.87
CA GLN A 259 -16.36 20.90 2.07
C GLN A 259 -17.09 22.15 2.54
N THR A 260 -17.03 23.21 1.74
CA THR A 260 -17.69 24.49 2.00
C THR A 260 -18.92 24.73 1.14
N GLU A 261 -19.03 24.05 0.03
CA GLU A 261 -20.14 24.13 -0.90
C GLU A 261 -21.23 23.11 -0.60
N GLU A 262 -22.44 23.34 -1.13
CA GLU A 262 -23.52 22.35 -1.02
C GLU A 262 -23.18 21.08 -1.77
N ILE A 263 -23.53 19.95 -1.20
CA ILE A 263 -23.29 18.62 -1.77
C ILE A 263 -24.57 18.00 -2.30
N SER A 264 -24.49 17.35 -3.44
CA SER A 264 -25.58 16.50 -3.94
C SER A 264 -25.49 15.13 -3.27
N THR A 265 -26.59 14.69 -2.67
CA THR A 265 -26.72 13.35 -2.09
C THR A 265 -27.29 12.32 -3.07
N ASP A 266 -27.47 12.72 -4.33
CA ASP A 266 -27.94 11.79 -5.36
C ASP A 266 -26.90 10.69 -5.61
N ILE A 267 -27.36 9.43 -5.59
CA ILE A 267 -26.54 8.22 -5.76
C ILE A 267 -27.04 7.49 -7.02
N SER A 268 -26.78 8.06 -8.17
CA SER A 268 -27.02 7.42 -9.46
C SER A 268 -25.71 6.96 -10.08
N VAL A 269 -25.58 5.65 -10.31
CA VAL A 269 -24.40 5.08 -10.97
C VAL A 269 -24.52 5.24 -12.48
N SER A 270 -23.42 5.52 -13.17
CA SER A 270 -23.40 5.55 -14.64
C SER A 270 -23.96 4.24 -15.20
N LYS A 271 -24.84 4.37 -16.20
CA LYS A 271 -25.41 3.24 -16.94
C LYS A 271 -24.57 2.85 -18.16
N GLU A 272 -23.42 3.47 -18.34
CA GLU A 272 -22.51 3.10 -19.44
C GLU A 272 -22.13 1.62 -19.30
N LYS A 273 -22.26 0.88 -20.40
CA LYS A 273 -21.86 -0.52 -20.47
C LYS A 273 -20.47 -0.63 -21.09
N ILE A 274 -19.64 -1.48 -20.55
CA ILE A 274 -18.35 -1.85 -21.12
C ILE A 274 -18.63 -2.90 -22.22
N GLY A 275 -18.91 -2.44 -23.43
CA GLY A 275 -19.24 -3.29 -24.58
C GLY A 275 -20.74 -3.50 -24.82
N SER A 276 -21.09 -3.98 -26.01
CA SER A 276 -22.46 -4.24 -26.47
C SER A 276 -22.97 -5.64 -26.05
N ASN A 277 -22.04 -6.55 -25.76
CA ASN A 277 -22.31 -7.93 -25.35
C ASN A 277 -21.22 -8.46 -24.40
N ILE A 278 -21.44 -9.66 -23.83
CA ILE A 278 -20.51 -10.26 -22.86
C ILE A 278 -19.14 -10.55 -23.49
N LEU A 279 -19.10 -11.02 -24.74
CA LEU A 279 -17.84 -11.35 -25.40
C LEU A 279 -16.99 -10.11 -25.65
N GLU A 280 -17.62 -9.01 -26.04
CA GLU A 280 -16.95 -7.72 -26.17
C GLU A 280 -16.47 -7.18 -24.82
N ALA A 281 -17.25 -7.35 -23.76
CA ALA A 281 -16.82 -6.97 -22.41
C ALA A 281 -15.58 -7.80 -21.97
N ILE A 282 -15.53 -9.09 -22.27
CA ILE A 282 -14.35 -9.95 -22.02
C ILE A 282 -13.16 -9.43 -22.82
N ALA A 283 -13.33 -9.18 -24.14
CA ALA A 283 -12.24 -8.72 -25.01
C ALA A 283 -11.65 -7.37 -24.55
N ASN A 284 -12.52 -6.43 -24.22
CA ASN A 284 -12.12 -5.12 -23.70
C ASN A 284 -11.38 -5.25 -22.37
N GLY A 285 -11.93 -6.02 -21.42
CA GLY A 285 -11.31 -6.27 -20.13
C GLY A 285 -9.97 -7.00 -20.24
N THR A 286 -9.85 -7.95 -21.17
CA THR A 286 -8.59 -8.65 -21.47
C THR A 286 -7.54 -7.68 -22.02
N THR A 287 -7.94 -6.80 -22.94
CA THR A 287 -7.04 -5.79 -23.54
C THR A 287 -6.53 -4.80 -22.49
N GLU A 288 -7.42 -4.28 -21.65
CA GLU A 288 -7.02 -3.36 -20.57
C GLU A 288 -6.18 -4.07 -19.51
N GLY A 289 -6.53 -5.30 -19.14
CA GLY A 289 -5.75 -6.12 -18.23
C GLY A 289 -4.35 -6.44 -18.77
N LEU A 290 -4.22 -6.71 -20.07
CA LEU A 290 -2.92 -6.92 -20.71
C LEU A 290 -2.06 -5.66 -20.67
N LYS A 291 -2.61 -4.50 -20.99
CA LYS A 291 -1.90 -3.22 -20.88
C LYS A 291 -1.42 -2.97 -19.46
N LEU A 292 -2.30 -3.20 -18.48
CA LEU A 292 -1.96 -3.06 -17.06
C LEU A 292 -0.84 -4.02 -16.67
N ALA A 293 -0.93 -5.29 -17.02
CA ALA A 293 0.07 -6.30 -16.71
C ALA A 293 1.45 -5.97 -17.31
N ILE A 294 1.49 -5.58 -18.58
CA ILE A 294 2.73 -5.16 -19.26
C ILE A 294 3.32 -3.93 -18.58
N ASN A 295 2.50 -2.93 -18.27
CA ASN A 295 2.96 -1.72 -17.58
C ASN A 295 3.53 -2.03 -16.20
N VAL A 296 2.85 -2.88 -15.42
CA VAL A 296 3.34 -3.33 -14.10
C VAL A 296 4.68 -4.04 -14.25
N GLY A 297 4.80 -5.00 -15.17
CA GLY A 297 6.06 -5.71 -15.40
C GLY A 297 7.21 -4.79 -15.85
N ALA A 298 6.94 -3.87 -16.77
CA ALA A 298 7.93 -2.90 -17.24
C ALA A 298 8.37 -1.94 -16.14
N MET A 299 7.41 -1.41 -15.35
CA MET A 299 7.69 -0.52 -14.23
C MET A 299 8.54 -1.22 -13.15
N LEU A 300 8.21 -2.47 -12.80
CA LEU A 300 8.99 -3.25 -11.84
C LEU A 300 10.42 -3.43 -12.31
N LEU A 301 10.63 -3.84 -13.57
CA LEU A 301 11.96 -4.00 -14.14
C LEU A 301 12.77 -2.71 -14.03
N VAL A 302 12.18 -1.59 -14.45
CA VAL A 302 12.88 -0.29 -14.47
C VAL A 302 13.19 0.20 -13.05
N PHE A 303 12.23 0.12 -12.11
CA PHE A 303 12.47 0.59 -10.75
C PHE A 303 13.48 -0.28 -10.00
N VAL A 304 13.44 -1.61 -10.15
CA VAL A 304 14.45 -2.50 -9.56
C VAL A 304 15.83 -2.19 -10.13
N ALA A 305 15.94 -1.95 -11.45
CA ALA A 305 17.20 -1.56 -12.07
C ALA A 305 17.71 -0.20 -11.56
N PHE A 306 16.83 0.81 -11.39
CA PHE A 306 17.20 2.09 -10.80
C PHE A 306 17.64 1.95 -9.34
N ILE A 307 16.94 1.19 -8.52
CA ILE A 307 17.35 0.94 -7.12
C ILE A 307 18.74 0.31 -7.10
N ALA A 308 18.99 -0.72 -7.92
CA ALA A 308 20.29 -1.36 -8.01
C ALA A 308 21.38 -0.37 -8.48
N MET A 309 21.08 0.47 -9.47
CA MET A 309 22.00 1.51 -9.94
C MET A 309 22.33 2.53 -8.84
N PHE A 310 21.32 3.05 -8.14
CA PHE A 310 21.53 3.99 -7.04
C PHE A 310 22.32 3.36 -5.90
N ASN A 311 22.02 2.12 -5.54
CA ASN A 311 22.77 1.39 -4.52
C ASN A 311 24.22 1.16 -4.94
N GLY A 312 24.48 0.87 -6.21
CA GLY A 312 25.82 0.77 -6.75
C GLY A 312 26.62 2.09 -6.65
N ILE A 313 25.99 3.21 -6.98
CA ILE A 313 26.59 4.55 -6.86
C ILE A 313 26.84 4.90 -5.39
N LEU A 314 25.83 4.75 -4.52
CA LEU A 314 25.94 5.07 -3.10
C LEU A 314 27.00 4.20 -2.41
N GLY A 315 26.99 2.88 -2.68
CA GLY A 315 27.95 1.94 -2.15
C GLY A 315 29.37 2.24 -2.62
N GLY A 316 29.54 2.62 -3.89
CA GLY A 316 30.84 3.05 -4.43
C GLY A 316 31.40 4.29 -3.74
N ILE A 317 30.56 5.30 -3.49
CA ILE A 317 30.94 6.51 -2.75
C ILE A 317 31.28 6.18 -1.29
N ALA A 318 30.49 5.33 -0.67
CA ALA A 318 30.64 4.98 0.74
C ALA A 318 31.75 3.98 1.04
N ASN A 319 32.31 3.33 0.01
CA ASN A 319 33.49 2.45 0.13
C ASN A 319 34.80 3.21 0.24
N PHE A 320 34.79 4.55 0.13
CA PHE A 320 36.01 5.33 0.26
C PHE A 320 36.58 5.17 1.68
N ASP A 321 37.76 4.55 1.79
CA ASP A 321 38.43 4.18 3.05
C ASP A 321 39.73 4.95 3.31
N GLY A 322 40.06 5.92 2.44
CA GLY A 322 41.21 6.77 2.58
C GLY A 322 41.98 7.01 1.30
N ILE A 323 43.08 7.71 1.44
CA ILE A 323 44.01 8.02 0.35
C ILE A 323 45.40 7.49 0.72
N VAL A 324 45.95 6.60 -0.12
CA VAL A 324 47.32 6.12 -0.01
C VAL A 324 48.08 6.65 -1.20
N ILE A 325 49.08 7.53 -0.97
CA ILE A 325 49.99 8.06 -1.99
C ILE A 325 51.41 7.67 -1.59
N ASP A 326 51.91 6.57 -2.10
CA ASP A 326 53.23 6.02 -1.76
C ASP A 326 54.36 6.98 -2.05
N THR A 327 54.28 7.76 -3.13
CA THR A 327 55.28 8.77 -3.53
C THR A 327 55.41 9.93 -2.55
N LEU A 328 54.39 10.23 -1.76
CA LEU A 328 54.36 11.32 -0.78
C LEU A 328 54.34 10.82 0.67
N ASN A 329 54.45 9.50 0.86
CA ASN A 329 54.36 8.84 2.18
C ASN A 329 53.09 9.22 2.95
N ILE A 330 51.96 9.48 2.23
CA ILE A 330 50.67 9.78 2.77
C ILE A 330 49.88 8.47 2.85
N ASN A 331 49.58 8.04 4.08
CA ASN A 331 48.78 6.87 4.35
C ASN A 331 47.61 7.27 5.30
N TRP A 332 46.54 7.78 4.72
CA TRP A 332 45.32 8.16 5.44
C TRP A 332 44.29 7.06 5.23
N LYS A 333 44.20 6.14 6.18
CA LYS A 333 43.15 5.11 6.22
C LYS A 333 42.19 5.40 7.36
N PHE A 334 40.90 5.25 7.06
CA PHE A 334 39.81 5.31 8.02
C PHE A 334 38.78 4.24 7.65
N SER A 335 37.91 3.85 8.60
CA SER A 335 36.82 2.93 8.29
C SER A 335 35.88 3.55 7.27
N SER A 336 35.57 2.81 6.22
CA SER A 336 34.65 3.26 5.20
C SER A 336 33.25 3.48 5.81
N LEU A 337 32.42 4.34 5.16
CA LEU A 337 31.06 4.56 5.65
C LEU A 337 30.24 3.27 5.61
N ASN A 338 30.48 2.38 4.64
CA ASN A 338 29.83 1.08 4.58
C ASN A 338 30.19 0.20 5.78
N GLU A 339 31.48 0.15 6.19
CA GLU A 339 31.87 -0.59 7.40
C GLU A 339 31.22 -0.04 8.66
N LEU A 340 31.11 1.29 8.77
CA LEU A 340 30.45 1.94 9.91
C LEU A 340 28.95 1.62 9.95
N ILE A 341 28.26 1.62 8.80
CA ILE A 341 26.86 1.26 8.70
C ILE A 341 26.65 -0.21 9.04
N ALA A 342 27.45 -1.12 8.44
CA ALA A 342 27.33 -2.56 8.67
C ALA A 342 27.64 -2.95 10.11
N SER A 343 28.54 -2.25 10.79
CA SER A 343 28.88 -2.54 12.19
C SER A 343 27.83 -2.05 13.19
N ASN A 344 27.03 -1.04 12.85
CA ASN A 344 26.10 -0.38 13.76
C ASN A 344 24.62 -0.60 13.41
N THR A 345 24.32 -1.15 12.23
CA THR A 345 22.96 -1.34 11.76
C THR A 345 22.75 -2.72 11.16
N THR A 346 21.55 -3.01 10.71
CA THR A 346 21.20 -4.24 9.98
C THR A 346 21.46 -4.16 8.47
N TYR A 347 21.96 -3.03 8.00
CA TYR A 347 22.25 -2.79 6.58
C TYR A 347 23.72 -3.05 6.30
N ASP A 348 24.03 -3.60 5.12
CA ASP A 348 25.38 -3.93 4.69
C ASP A 348 26.22 -2.70 4.29
N GLY A 349 25.56 -1.54 4.13
CA GLY A 349 26.19 -0.30 3.74
C GLY A 349 25.21 0.79 3.37
N LEU A 350 25.72 1.87 2.77
CA LEU A 350 24.93 3.00 2.32
C LEU A 350 24.13 2.60 1.07
N SER A 351 22.83 2.50 1.24
CA SER A 351 21.87 2.13 0.20
C SER A 351 20.64 3.03 0.25
N LEU A 352 19.80 2.97 -0.78
CA LEU A 352 18.53 3.67 -0.80
C LEU A 352 17.64 3.19 0.35
N GLU A 353 17.65 1.90 0.62
CA GLU A 353 16.92 1.25 1.71
C GLU A 353 17.36 1.80 3.08
N PHE A 354 18.66 1.94 3.31
CA PHE A 354 19.18 2.57 4.52
C PHE A 354 18.69 4.00 4.67
N ILE A 355 18.83 4.81 3.62
CA ILE A 355 18.44 6.23 3.64
C ILE A 355 16.94 6.37 3.92
N LEU A 356 16.10 5.63 3.18
CA LEU A 356 14.65 5.68 3.34
C LEU A 356 14.22 5.12 4.70
N GLY A 357 14.86 4.03 5.14
CA GLY A 357 14.60 3.41 6.44
C GLY A 357 14.74 4.41 7.57
N TYR A 358 15.88 5.03 7.67
CA TYR A 358 16.15 6.01 8.74
C TYR A 358 15.41 7.33 8.56
N THR A 359 15.13 7.77 7.33
CA THR A 359 14.34 8.98 7.07
C THR A 359 12.91 8.84 7.58
N PHE A 360 12.29 7.69 7.35
CA PHE A 360 10.91 7.44 7.76
C PHE A 360 10.78 6.78 9.14
N ALA A 361 11.87 6.27 9.75
CA ALA A 361 11.84 5.65 11.07
C ALA A 361 11.15 6.51 12.15
N PRO A 362 11.39 7.85 12.25
CA PRO A 362 10.69 8.67 13.23
C PRO A 362 9.17 8.70 13.01
N LEU A 363 8.72 8.72 11.75
CA LEU A 363 7.31 8.64 11.41
C LEU A 363 6.73 7.29 11.81
N MET A 364 7.45 6.19 11.53
CA MET A 364 7.04 4.84 11.93
C MET A 364 6.88 4.72 13.43
N TRP A 365 7.83 5.26 14.19
CA TRP A 365 7.74 5.28 15.63
C TRP A 365 6.52 6.08 16.13
N LEU A 366 6.27 7.26 15.54
CA LEU A 366 5.12 8.11 15.89
C LEU A 366 3.78 7.42 15.67
N ILE A 367 3.64 6.62 14.61
CA ILE A 367 2.40 5.87 14.30
C ILE A 367 2.27 4.54 15.04
N GLY A 368 3.22 4.21 15.92
CA GLY A 368 3.10 3.09 16.84
C GLY A 368 3.90 1.84 16.50
N VAL A 369 4.76 1.89 15.48
CA VAL A 369 5.65 0.76 15.14
C VAL A 369 6.66 0.54 16.26
N ALA A 370 6.99 -0.71 16.54
CA ALA A 370 8.02 -1.08 17.53
C ALA A 370 9.39 -0.49 17.15
N LYS A 371 10.22 -0.16 18.14
CA LYS A 371 11.52 0.49 17.89
C LYS A 371 12.44 -0.38 17.03
N GLU A 372 12.36 -1.68 17.22
CA GLU A 372 13.15 -2.69 16.54
C GLU A 372 12.82 -2.75 15.03
N ASP A 373 11.57 -2.47 14.67
CA ASP A 373 11.07 -2.60 13.30
C ASP A 373 10.94 -1.24 12.59
N MET A 374 11.12 -0.11 13.28
CA MET A 374 10.82 1.21 12.71
C MET A 374 11.68 1.56 11.47
N ALA A 375 12.94 1.13 11.42
CA ALA A 375 13.80 1.38 10.27
C ALA A 375 13.38 0.52 9.07
N LEU A 376 13.07 -0.75 9.31
CA LEU A 376 12.56 -1.67 8.30
C LEU A 376 11.21 -1.21 7.73
N MET A 377 10.30 -0.81 8.60
CA MET A 377 9.00 -0.26 8.20
C MET A 377 9.16 1.08 7.47
N GLY A 378 10.09 1.92 7.91
CA GLY A 378 10.46 3.15 7.22
C GLY A 378 11.01 2.89 5.82
N GLN A 379 11.85 1.85 5.66
CA GLN A 379 12.33 1.40 4.35
C GLN A 379 11.17 0.99 3.44
N LEU A 380 10.24 0.16 3.93
CA LEU A 380 9.10 -0.31 3.14
C LEU A 380 8.20 0.85 2.70
N LEU A 381 7.88 1.77 3.62
CA LEU A 381 7.15 2.98 3.29
C LEU A 381 7.90 3.84 2.26
N GLY A 382 9.18 4.04 2.46
CA GLY A 382 10.02 4.83 1.55
C GLY A 382 10.08 4.24 0.15
N ILE A 383 10.25 2.93 0.02
CA ILE A 383 10.25 2.22 -1.26
C ILE A 383 8.86 2.31 -1.92
N LYS A 384 7.79 2.12 -1.15
CA LYS A 384 6.40 2.28 -1.63
C LYS A 384 6.17 3.67 -2.23
N LEU A 385 6.65 4.72 -1.57
CA LEU A 385 6.51 6.11 -2.03
C LEU A 385 7.43 6.46 -3.20
N ALA A 386 8.68 5.96 -3.19
CA ALA A 386 9.69 6.31 -4.18
C ALA A 386 9.56 5.51 -5.48
N ALA A 387 9.14 4.27 -5.40
CA ALA A 387 9.08 3.36 -6.53
C ALA A 387 7.65 2.83 -6.77
N SER A 388 7.25 1.83 -6.02
CA SER A 388 5.88 1.31 -6.08
C SER A 388 5.58 0.39 -4.88
N GLU A 389 4.30 0.17 -4.66
CA GLU A 389 3.82 -0.78 -3.64
C GLU A 389 4.28 -2.22 -3.93
N PHE A 390 4.32 -2.65 -5.20
CA PHE A 390 4.83 -3.96 -5.60
C PHE A 390 6.28 -4.17 -5.16
N ILE A 391 7.14 -3.16 -5.33
CA ILE A 391 8.56 -3.26 -4.94
C ILE A 391 8.68 -3.28 -3.41
N GLY A 392 7.84 -2.53 -2.71
CA GLY A 392 7.74 -2.62 -1.25
C GLY A 392 7.43 -4.04 -0.79
N TYR A 393 6.46 -4.72 -1.40
CA TYR A 393 6.14 -6.11 -1.09
C TYR A 393 7.23 -7.10 -1.53
N LEU A 394 7.89 -6.85 -2.65
CA LEU A 394 9.03 -7.65 -3.10
C LEU A 394 10.17 -7.58 -2.08
N SER A 395 10.49 -6.39 -1.60
CA SER A 395 11.47 -6.17 -0.54
C SER A 395 11.09 -6.90 0.75
N LEU A 396 9.80 -6.94 1.10
CA LEU A 396 9.30 -7.65 2.26
C LEU A 396 9.61 -9.16 2.21
N ILE A 397 9.45 -9.79 1.06
CA ILE A 397 9.73 -11.24 0.90
C ILE A 397 11.21 -11.53 1.11
N HIS A 398 12.09 -10.64 0.69
CA HIS A 398 13.54 -10.81 0.86
C HIS A 398 14.05 -10.50 2.26
N ILE A 399 13.27 -9.79 3.09
CA ILE A 399 13.71 -9.30 4.40
C ILE A 399 13.41 -10.30 5.52
N SER A 400 12.45 -11.22 5.37
CA SER A 400 11.90 -11.87 6.54
C SER A 400 11.73 -13.37 6.48
N GLU A 401 12.02 -13.99 7.62
CA GLU A 401 11.44 -15.27 8.02
C GLU A 401 9.92 -15.12 8.26
N PRO A 402 9.12 -16.21 8.11
CA PRO A 402 7.65 -16.16 8.07
C PRO A 402 6.95 -15.41 9.22
N THR A 403 7.54 -15.43 10.41
CA THR A 403 6.95 -14.82 11.62
C THR A 403 7.11 -13.31 11.72
N ARG A 404 8.16 -12.72 11.14
CA ARG A 404 8.29 -11.27 10.98
C ARG A 404 7.35 -10.72 9.92
N GLN A 405 7.08 -11.50 8.90
CA GLN A 405 6.17 -11.14 7.82
C GLN A 405 4.76 -10.81 8.32
N GLU A 406 4.26 -11.50 9.34
CA GLU A 406 2.94 -11.22 9.92
C GLU A 406 2.86 -9.83 10.57
N ALA A 407 3.80 -9.50 11.44
CA ALA A 407 3.81 -8.21 12.15
C ALA A 407 4.03 -7.03 11.19
N ILE A 408 4.89 -7.20 10.20
CA ILE A 408 5.21 -6.18 9.19
C ILE A 408 4.05 -5.99 8.22
N SER A 409 3.38 -7.07 7.80
CA SER A 409 2.17 -6.97 6.96
C SER A 409 1.10 -6.13 7.64
N TYR A 410 0.81 -6.35 8.92
CA TYR A 410 -0.17 -5.55 9.66
C TYR A 410 0.17 -4.06 9.69
N ALA A 411 1.41 -3.71 9.85
CA ALA A 411 1.80 -2.31 9.94
C ALA A 411 1.83 -1.62 8.56
N VAL A 412 2.28 -2.30 7.50
CA VAL A 412 2.24 -1.77 6.12
C VAL A 412 0.81 -1.56 5.64
N PHE A 413 -0.14 -2.39 6.07
CA PHE A 413 -1.55 -2.26 5.68
C PHE A 413 -2.30 -1.20 6.48
N CYS A 414 -1.86 -0.87 7.68
CA CYS A 414 -2.47 0.19 8.49
C CYS A 414 -1.97 1.59 8.14
N LEU A 415 -0.95 1.73 7.30
CA LEU A 415 -0.36 2.97 6.79
C LEU A 415 -0.85 3.31 5.39
#